data_18e45e71beb7dd780074059e3c5af25b
#
_entry.id   18e45e71beb7dd780074059e3c5af25b
#
_cell.length_a   1.000
_cell.length_b   1.000
_cell.length_c   1.000
_cell.angle_alpha   90.00
_cell.angle_beta   90.00
_cell.angle_gamma   90.00
#
_symmetry.space_group_name_H-M   'P 1'
#
loop_
_entity.id
_entity.type
_entity.pdbx_description
1 polymer ?
#
loop_
_entity_poly.entity_id
_entity_poly.type
_entity_poly.pdbx_seq_one_letter_code
_entity_poly.pdbx_strand_id
1 'polypeptide(L)'
;DMEWAIDRSGRVRWLQARPITQLPGDLNELDTSPDPSHVYTWCNIGEMMPGAVTPLTFSITGRGIDIGMQQSYRRAGVPVPQTEGLRYVGMYFGHLFLNLSTLSEISAHVAGSSKQQMCVAICGRDIEEIPEPARTSRLRRALSGSRYFYQLVSAARHRRDLDALVADLRVPSTGAPEAIYQAIDQNLHQVWKAYELHLLSSSSSGALSPILLGILAKGEDPSQEHHAEVAQMLAGAEGVESADIAEGAERIIDRLVEHPDASVRFSAADPTEAFEWLCSAESGPAGEELARYLERHGHRAVRELELRQQGWADDPSPLIVSLQSGLRARIRHGARPKPADRATDASEHPILRRLLPIAHAAIRCREHTKSGLVRVTTEFKRAYRGLGKAMADGGLLPDEDAVFFLTHEELGQRIGGRLELEEIAESRRRALDFQMPLHFPQLFRDRPEPLRLEAVEGEDGALLGKPVSRGTVTGRARVVETLEQAAALEAGEILIAPITDVGWTPYFNLIAGLATDVGSAVSHGAVVAREYGLPAVVNLRVATTRFQTGDLVTLDGNRGTLKLA
;
A
#
# COMPACT_ATOMS: atom_id res chain seq x y z
N ASP A 1 17.22 -27.68 10.48
CA ASP A 1 18.08 -26.58 10.90
C ASP A 1 19.44 -27.15 11.31
N MET A 2 20.52 -26.60 10.76
CA MET A 2 21.87 -27.07 11.01
C MET A 2 22.78 -25.91 11.36
N GLU A 3 23.43 -25.99 12.51
CA GLU A 3 24.45 -25.04 12.93
C GLU A 3 25.83 -25.61 12.66
N TRP A 4 26.71 -24.82 12.13
CA TRP A 4 28.09 -25.22 11.84
C TRP A 4 29.07 -24.08 12.07
N ALA A 5 30.33 -24.43 12.26
CA ALA A 5 31.44 -23.48 12.34
C ALA A 5 32.62 -23.99 11.54
N ILE A 6 33.50 -23.08 11.13
CA ILE A 6 34.78 -23.43 10.51
C ILE A 6 35.85 -23.34 11.59
N ASP A 7 36.59 -24.44 11.82
CA ASP A 7 37.68 -24.44 12.78
C ASP A 7 38.93 -23.70 12.20
N ARG A 8 39.93 -23.48 13.05
CA ARG A 8 41.14 -22.76 12.64
C ARG A 8 41.94 -23.44 11.51
N SER A 9 41.63 -24.69 11.19
CA SER A 9 42.21 -25.43 10.07
C SER A 9 41.41 -25.34 8.78
N GLY A 10 40.30 -24.57 8.77
CA GLY A 10 39.40 -24.43 7.62
C GLY A 10 38.38 -25.57 7.48
N ARG A 11 38.23 -26.46 8.46
CA ARG A 11 37.29 -27.58 8.39
C ARG A 11 35.96 -27.20 8.96
N VAL A 12 34.86 -27.58 8.26
CA VAL A 12 33.50 -27.43 8.75
C VAL A 12 33.25 -28.40 9.90
N ARG A 13 32.77 -27.87 11.02
CA ARG A 13 32.34 -28.62 12.21
C ARG A 13 30.85 -28.41 12.40
N TRP A 14 30.09 -29.49 12.39
CA TRP A 14 28.66 -29.46 12.74
C TRP A 14 28.53 -29.29 14.24
N LEU A 15 27.84 -28.22 14.64
CA LEU A 15 27.61 -27.89 16.07
C LEU A 15 26.28 -28.45 16.53
N GLN A 16 25.26 -28.36 15.70
CA GLN A 16 23.92 -28.85 16.01
C GLN A 16 23.19 -29.22 14.73
N ALA A 17 22.41 -30.27 14.78
CA ALA A 17 21.40 -30.62 13.79
C ALA A 17 20.06 -30.78 14.52
N ARG A 18 19.06 -30.02 14.10
CA ARG A 18 17.67 -30.14 14.59
C ARG A 18 16.80 -30.66 13.45
N PRO A 19 15.86 -31.56 13.71
CA PRO A 19 14.88 -31.91 12.69
C PRO A 19 14.11 -30.66 12.28
N ILE A 20 13.79 -30.57 10.99
CA ILE A 20 12.86 -29.54 10.49
C ILE A 20 11.49 -29.93 11.04
N THR A 21 11.04 -29.23 12.07
CA THR A 21 9.77 -29.53 12.75
C THR A 21 8.57 -28.90 12.03
N GLN A 22 8.82 -27.93 11.13
CA GLN A 22 7.80 -27.32 10.28
C GLN A 22 8.35 -27.23 8.85
N LEU A 23 7.79 -28.02 7.96
CA LEU A 23 7.98 -27.81 6.52
C LEU A 23 7.04 -26.69 6.09
N PRO A 24 7.49 -25.77 5.21
CA PRO A 24 6.57 -24.86 4.56
C PRO A 24 5.51 -25.70 3.84
N GLY A 25 4.27 -25.21 3.78
CA GLY A 25 3.27 -25.72 2.86
C GLY A 25 3.75 -25.58 1.41
N ASP A 26 2.92 -25.95 0.44
CA ASP A 26 3.19 -25.64 -0.97
C ASP A 26 3.14 -24.13 -1.17
N LEU A 27 4.32 -23.51 -1.39
CA LEU A 27 4.45 -22.07 -1.57
C LEU A 27 3.82 -21.56 -2.86
N ASN A 28 3.45 -22.46 -3.76
CA ASN A 28 3.03 -22.18 -5.14
C ASN A 28 1.64 -22.74 -5.49
N GLU A 29 0.93 -23.28 -4.52
CA GLU A 29 -0.37 -23.95 -4.71
C GLU A 29 -1.38 -23.07 -5.46
N LEU A 30 -1.41 -21.78 -5.13
CA LEU A 30 -2.34 -20.81 -5.69
C LEU A 30 -1.72 -19.92 -6.79
N ASP A 31 -0.52 -20.27 -7.27
CA ASP A 31 0.11 -19.51 -8.35
C ASP A 31 -0.76 -19.55 -9.61
N THR A 32 -0.90 -18.40 -10.24
CA THR A 32 -1.56 -18.29 -11.53
C THR A 32 -0.68 -18.88 -12.63
N SER A 33 -1.30 -19.47 -13.67
CA SER A 33 -0.55 -19.94 -14.84
C SER A 33 0.03 -18.74 -15.60
N PRO A 34 1.36 -18.62 -15.73
CA PRO A 34 1.95 -17.52 -16.47
C PRO A 34 1.78 -17.72 -17.98
N ASP A 35 1.71 -16.61 -18.71
CA ASP A 35 1.96 -16.61 -20.14
C ASP A 35 3.45 -16.27 -20.35
N PRO A 36 4.28 -17.18 -20.88
CA PRO A 36 5.72 -16.95 -21.02
C PRO A 36 6.07 -15.78 -21.96
N SER A 37 5.14 -15.36 -22.81
CA SER A 37 5.32 -14.20 -23.71
C SER A 37 5.08 -12.88 -23.01
N HIS A 38 4.44 -12.89 -21.83
CA HIS A 38 4.07 -11.68 -21.11
C HIS A 38 5.14 -11.26 -20.10
N VAL A 39 5.22 -9.97 -19.87
CA VAL A 39 6.05 -9.35 -18.82
C VAL A 39 5.16 -8.99 -17.64
N TYR A 40 5.55 -9.44 -16.47
CA TYR A 40 4.89 -9.15 -15.20
C TYR A 40 5.75 -8.20 -14.36
N THR A 41 5.09 -7.44 -13.48
CA THR A 41 5.76 -6.48 -12.57
C THR A 41 5.06 -6.42 -11.23
N TRP A 42 5.83 -6.25 -10.16
CA TRP A 42 5.29 -5.89 -8.86
C TRP A 42 5.13 -4.37 -8.66
N CYS A 43 5.62 -3.55 -9.59
CA CYS A 43 5.47 -2.10 -9.51
C CYS A 43 4.01 -1.71 -9.33
N ASN A 44 3.76 -0.70 -8.52
CA ASN A 44 2.44 -0.20 -8.15
C ASN A 44 1.64 -1.18 -7.27
N ILE A 45 1.35 -2.40 -7.74
CA ILE A 45 0.55 -3.37 -6.97
C ILE A 45 1.27 -3.83 -5.70
N GLY A 46 2.58 -4.05 -5.76
CA GLY A 46 3.39 -4.42 -4.59
C GLY A 46 3.56 -3.29 -3.58
N GLU A 47 3.30 -2.04 -3.97
CA GLU A 47 3.24 -0.91 -3.04
C GLU A 47 1.87 -0.80 -2.35
N MET A 48 0.80 -1.19 -3.06
CA MET A 48 -0.56 -1.24 -2.50
C MET A 48 -0.78 -2.46 -1.61
N MET A 49 -0.16 -3.59 -1.98
CA MET A 49 -0.29 -4.90 -1.34
C MET A 49 1.11 -5.47 -1.08
N PRO A 50 1.87 -4.87 -0.12
CA PRO A 50 3.22 -5.32 0.16
C PRO A 50 3.24 -6.72 0.79
N GLY A 51 4.19 -7.55 0.34
CA GLY A 51 4.33 -8.94 0.78
C GLY A 51 3.28 -9.88 0.22
N ALA A 52 3.27 -11.10 0.72
CA ALA A 52 2.29 -12.10 0.35
C ALA A 52 0.91 -11.78 0.93
N VAL A 53 -0.15 -12.13 0.21
CA VAL A 53 -1.55 -11.97 0.61
C VAL A 53 -2.16 -13.32 0.97
N THR A 54 -3.19 -13.30 1.82
CA THR A 54 -3.93 -14.51 2.13
C THR A 54 -4.74 -15.01 0.92
N PRO A 55 -5.04 -16.31 0.83
CA PRO A 55 -5.88 -16.88 -0.22
C PRO A 55 -7.23 -16.19 -0.39
N LEU A 56 -7.87 -15.82 0.72
CA LEU A 56 -9.12 -15.07 0.67
C LEU A 56 -8.92 -13.69 0.04
N THR A 57 -7.87 -12.98 0.42
CA THR A 57 -7.53 -11.66 -0.14
C THR A 57 -7.27 -11.77 -1.64
N PHE A 58 -6.56 -12.79 -2.09
CA PHE A 58 -6.38 -13.02 -3.51
C PHE A 58 -7.71 -13.22 -4.24
N SER A 59 -8.60 -14.07 -3.71
CA SER A 59 -9.90 -14.37 -4.35
C SER A 59 -10.85 -13.17 -4.39
N ILE A 60 -10.68 -12.18 -3.50
CA ILE A 60 -11.53 -10.98 -3.43
C ILE A 60 -10.79 -9.75 -3.96
N THR A 61 -9.68 -9.35 -3.33
CA THR A 61 -8.92 -8.13 -3.69
C THR A 61 -8.19 -8.30 -5.02
N GLY A 62 -7.46 -9.39 -5.21
CA GLY A 62 -6.74 -9.67 -6.47
C GLY A 62 -7.69 -9.72 -7.65
N ARG A 63 -8.79 -10.44 -7.50
CA ARG A 63 -9.88 -10.52 -8.51
C ARG A 63 -10.58 -9.18 -8.70
N GLY A 64 -10.80 -8.41 -7.63
CA GLY A 64 -11.41 -7.09 -7.68
C GLY A 64 -10.58 -6.09 -8.50
N ILE A 65 -9.27 -6.08 -8.33
CA ILE A 65 -8.34 -5.27 -9.13
C ILE A 65 -8.45 -5.66 -10.61
N ASP A 66 -8.39 -6.95 -10.92
CA ASP A 66 -8.47 -7.47 -12.29
C ASP A 66 -9.79 -7.11 -12.97
N ILE A 67 -10.93 -7.39 -12.33
CA ILE A 67 -12.28 -7.07 -12.83
C ILE A 67 -12.44 -5.56 -13.01
N GLY A 68 -11.97 -4.75 -12.04
CA GLY A 68 -12.02 -3.30 -12.13
C GLY A 68 -11.24 -2.76 -13.33
N MET A 69 -10.06 -3.30 -13.63
CA MET A 69 -9.29 -2.97 -14.83
C MET A 69 -10.03 -3.39 -16.11
N GLN A 70 -10.55 -4.62 -16.16
CA GLN A 70 -11.33 -5.09 -17.30
C GLN A 70 -12.52 -4.16 -17.60
N GLN A 71 -13.28 -3.78 -16.59
CA GLN A 71 -14.45 -2.91 -16.74
C GLN A 71 -14.06 -1.49 -17.16
N SER A 72 -12.98 -0.93 -16.61
CA SER A 72 -12.45 0.36 -17.01
C SER A 72 -12.09 0.39 -18.50
N TYR A 73 -11.44 -0.66 -18.99
CA TYR A 73 -11.03 -0.77 -20.39
C TYR A 73 -12.22 -0.98 -21.33
N ARG A 74 -13.20 -1.83 -20.95
CA ARG A 74 -14.46 -1.99 -21.70
C ARG A 74 -15.21 -0.66 -21.85
N ARG A 75 -15.27 0.15 -20.78
CA ARG A 75 -15.86 1.50 -20.84
C ARG A 75 -15.12 2.44 -21.79
N ALA A 76 -13.81 2.33 -21.88
CA ALA A 76 -13.01 3.06 -22.87
C ALA A 76 -13.24 2.54 -24.30
N GLY A 77 -13.96 1.44 -24.49
CA GLY A 77 -14.19 0.83 -25.80
C GLY A 77 -13.05 -0.06 -26.27
N VAL A 78 -12.17 -0.48 -25.36
CA VAL A 78 -11.16 -1.50 -25.62
C VAL A 78 -11.85 -2.87 -25.62
N PRO A 79 -11.61 -3.72 -26.63
CA PRO A 79 -12.16 -5.07 -26.65
C PRO A 79 -11.44 -5.92 -25.61
N VAL A 80 -12.10 -6.16 -24.48
CA VAL A 80 -11.60 -7.07 -23.44
C VAL A 80 -12.37 -8.38 -23.57
N PRO A 81 -11.71 -9.51 -23.86
CA PRO A 81 -12.35 -10.81 -23.92
C PRO A 81 -13.09 -11.12 -22.63
N GLN A 82 -14.22 -11.82 -22.73
CA GLN A 82 -14.89 -12.40 -21.57
C GLN A 82 -14.16 -13.69 -21.22
N THR A 83 -13.26 -13.64 -20.26
CA THR A 83 -12.56 -14.80 -19.71
C THR A 83 -12.94 -14.93 -18.23
N GLU A 84 -13.09 -16.16 -17.77
CA GLU A 84 -13.33 -16.43 -16.33
C GLU A 84 -12.04 -16.25 -15.50
N GLY A 85 -10.88 -16.24 -16.16
CA GLY A 85 -9.57 -16.12 -15.54
C GLY A 85 -9.12 -14.66 -15.34
N LEU A 86 -8.08 -14.50 -14.53
CA LEU A 86 -7.36 -13.25 -14.34
C LEU A 86 -6.60 -12.88 -15.61
N ARG A 87 -6.61 -11.61 -15.98
CA ARG A 87 -5.97 -11.09 -17.18
C ARG A 87 -4.86 -10.09 -16.87
N TYR A 88 -5.13 -9.22 -15.92
CA TYR A 88 -4.26 -8.09 -15.58
C TYR A 88 -3.46 -8.31 -14.30
N VAL A 89 -3.89 -9.26 -13.48
CA VAL A 89 -3.26 -9.61 -12.21
C VAL A 89 -2.79 -11.07 -12.25
N GLY A 90 -1.58 -11.33 -11.81
CA GLY A 90 -1.05 -12.66 -11.51
C GLY A 90 -0.69 -12.77 -10.03
N MET A 91 -0.72 -13.98 -9.50
CA MET A 91 -0.21 -14.30 -8.18
C MET A 91 0.87 -15.38 -8.28
N TYR A 92 2.01 -15.13 -7.64
CA TYR A 92 3.13 -16.07 -7.52
C TYR A 92 3.68 -16.02 -6.10
N PHE A 93 3.88 -17.18 -5.49
CA PHE A 93 4.35 -17.25 -4.10
C PHE A 93 3.54 -16.37 -3.13
N GLY A 94 2.24 -16.29 -3.32
CA GLY A 94 1.34 -15.43 -2.55
C GLY A 94 1.43 -13.94 -2.87
N HIS A 95 2.38 -13.46 -3.68
CA HIS A 95 2.52 -12.06 -4.05
C HIS A 95 1.73 -11.71 -5.31
N LEU A 96 1.19 -10.48 -5.36
CA LEU A 96 0.44 -9.99 -6.50
C LEU A 96 1.34 -9.24 -7.50
N PHE A 97 1.10 -9.47 -8.77
CA PHE A 97 1.83 -8.85 -9.89
C PHE A 97 0.86 -8.35 -10.95
N LEU A 98 1.23 -7.25 -11.62
CA LEU A 98 0.51 -6.77 -12.79
C LEU A 98 1.07 -7.37 -14.08
N ASN A 99 0.20 -7.82 -14.96
CA ASN A 99 0.56 -8.22 -16.32
C ASN A 99 0.74 -6.97 -17.19
N LEU A 100 1.97 -6.49 -17.29
CA LEU A 100 2.30 -5.25 -17.95
C LEU A 100 2.11 -5.34 -19.48
N SER A 101 2.35 -6.52 -20.08
CA SER A 101 2.09 -6.75 -21.49
C SER A 101 0.63 -6.54 -21.84
N THR A 102 -0.27 -7.15 -21.07
CA THR A 102 -1.72 -6.99 -21.27
C THR A 102 -2.20 -5.55 -20.99
N LEU A 103 -1.65 -4.90 -19.95
CA LEU A 103 -1.95 -3.50 -19.67
C LEU A 103 -1.54 -2.58 -20.80
N SER A 104 -0.41 -2.85 -21.47
CA SER A 104 0.08 -2.05 -22.58
C SER A 104 -0.81 -2.09 -23.83
N GLU A 105 -1.66 -3.14 -23.99
CA GLU A 105 -2.59 -3.28 -25.11
C GLU A 105 -3.57 -2.10 -25.26
N ILE A 106 -3.84 -1.36 -24.19
CA ILE A 106 -4.70 -0.17 -24.24
C ILE A 106 -4.19 0.84 -25.29
N SER A 107 -2.87 0.92 -25.47
CA SER A 107 -2.25 1.84 -26.42
C SER A 107 -2.59 1.55 -27.89
N ALA A 108 -2.95 0.28 -28.20
CA ALA A 108 -3.44 -0.10 -29.52
C ALA A 108 -4.82 0.48 -29.85
N HIS A 109 -5.64 0.72 -28.84
CA HIS A 109 -7.06 1.01 -28.95
C HIS A 109 -7.41 2.46 -28.62
N VAL A 110 -6.62 3.17 -27.82
CA VAL A 110 -6.91 4.53 -27.33
C VAL A 110 -5.99 5.55 -28.00
N ALA A 111 -6.56 6.56 -28.64
CA ALA A 111 -5.78 7.67 -29.19
C ALA A 111 -5.18 8.50 -28.05
N GLY A 112 -3.92 8.91 -28.20
CA GLY A 112 -3.19 9.65 -27.17
C GLY A 112 -2.55 8.78 -26.08
N SER A 113 -2.72 7.45 -26.13
CA SER A 113 -2.02 6.50 -25.27
C SER A 113 -0.87 5.82 -26.02
N SER A 114 0.23 5.55 -25.33
CA SER A 114 1.37 4.77 -25.84
C SER A 114 1.82 3.73 -24.81
N LYS A 115 2.47 2.66 -25.28
CA LYS A 115 3.12 1.66 -24.42
C LYS A 115 4.09 2.32 -23.44
N GLN A 116 4.93 3.22 -23.94
CA GLN A 116 5.90 3.96 -23.14
C GLN A 116 5.22 4.73 -22.00
N GLN A 117 4.15 5.48 -22.28
CA GLN A 117 3.41 6.21 -21.23
C GLN A 117 2.86 5.27 -20.16
N MET A 118 2.33 4.10 -20.54
CA MET A 118 1.82 3.10 -19.61
C MET A 118 2.95 2.53 -18.74
N CYS A 119 4.07 2.14 -19.34
CA CYS A 119 5.23 1.61 -18.62
C CYS A 119 5.82 2.65 -17.66
N VAL A 120 5.94 3.90 -18.09
CA VAL A 120 6.41 5.01 -17.24
C VAL A 120 5.46 5.27 -16.09
N ALA A 121 4.14 5.22 -16.31
CA ALA A 121 3.14 5.43 -15.25
C ALA A 121 3.19 4.33 -14.18
N ILE A 122 3.47 3.08 -14.55
CA ILE A 122 3.50 1.94 -13.62
C ILE A 122 4.89 1.72 -13.02
N CYS A 123 5.95 1.71 -13.87
CA CYS A 123 7.31 1.32 -13.47
C CYS A 123 8.29 2.49 -13.37
N GLY A 124 7.87 3.72 -13.72
CA GLY A 124 8.72 4.91 -13.73
C GLY A 124 9.71 4.98 -14.89
N ARG A 125 9.70 4.02 -15.82
CA ARG A 125 10.57 3.96 -17.01
C ARG A 125 9.90 3.21 -18.15
N ASP A 126 10.38 3.38 -19.37
CA ASP A 126 9.97 2.51 -20.49
C ASP A 126 10.53 1.10 -20.34
N ILE A 127 9.83 0.12 -20.90
CA ILE A 127 10.17 -1.31 -20.86
C ILE A 127 10.31 -1.78 -22.31
N GLU A 128 11.56 -1.89 -22.77
CA GLU A 128 11.87 -2.24 -24.16
C GLU A 128 11.42 -3.66 -24.53
N GLU A 129 11.40 -4.56 -23.55
CA GLU A 129 11.02 -5.96 -23.71
C GLU A 129 9.54 -6.16 -24.07
N ILE A 130 8.70 -5.13 -23.91
CA ILE A 130 7.31 -5.17 -24.32
C ILE A 130 7.20 -4.59 -25.74
N PRO A 131 6.75 -5.38 -26.72
CA PRO A 131 6.58 -4.89 -28.08
C PRO A 131 5.46 -3.83 -28.17
N GLU A 132 5.59 -2.91 -29.12
CA GLU A 132 4.48 -1.99 -29.42
C GLU A 132 3.29 -2.79 -29.95
N PRO A 133 2.12 -2.70 -29.33
CA PRO A 133 0.96 -3.46 -29.79
C PRO A 133 0.43 -2.94 -31.12
N ALA A 134 -0.06 -3.86 -31.95
CA ALA A 134 -0.60 -3.54 -33.27
C ALA A 134 -1.81 -2.58 -33.16
N ARG A 135 -1.67 -1.39 -33.74
CA ARG A 135 -2.67 -0.31 -33.64
C ARG A 135 -3.94 -0.63 -34.43
N THR A 136 -5.09 -0.46 -33.80
CA THR A 136 -6.39 -0.53 -34.48
C THR A 136 -6.63 0.70 -35.39
N SER A 137 -7.74 0.70 -36.14
CA SER A 137 -8.05 1.78 -37.05
C SER A 137 -8.12 3.15 -36.38
N ARG A 138 -7.70 4.22 -37.09
CA ARG A 138 -7.68 5.59 -36.54
C ARG A 138 -9.03 6.03 -35.98
N LEU A 139 -10.14 5.66 -36.64
CA LEU A 139 -11.49 6.03 -36.21
C LEU A 139 -11.85 5.35 -34.88
N ARG A 140 -11.59 4.05 -34.75
CA ARG A 140 -11.82 3.31 -33.48
C ARG A 140 -11.00 3.90 -32.35
N ARG A 141 -9.73 4.18 -32.61
CA ARG A 141 -8.82 4.79 -31.62
C ARG A 141 -9.31 6.18 -31.17
N ALA A 142 -9.78 7.02 -32.10
CA ALA A 142 -10.34 8.34 -31.78
C ALA A 142 -11.59 8.22 -30.90
N LEU A 143 -12.50 7.28 -31.23
CA LEU A 143 -13.71 7.04 -30.44
C LEU A 143 -13.38 6.50 -29.04
N SER A 144 -12.48 5.52 -28.92
CA SER A 144 -12.02 5.02 -27.62
C SER A 144 -11.26 6.10 -26.84
N GLY A 145 -10.46 6.92 -27.51
CA GLY A 145 -9.77 8.07 -26.91
C GLY A 145 -10.74 9.09 -26.32
N SER A 146 -11.82 9.43 -27.03
CA SER A 146 -12.84 10.36 -26.51
C SER A 146 -13.60 9.77 -25.30
N ARG A 147 -13.90 8.47 -25.31
CA ARG A 147 -14.51 7.78 -24.16
C ARG A 147 -13.58 7.74 -22.96
N TYR A 148 -12.32 7.42 -23.19
CA TYR A 148 -11.30 7.43 -22.14
C TYR A 148 -11.10 8.84 -21.56
N PHE A 149 -11.00 9.86 -22.41
CA PHE A 149 -10.94 11.25 -21.96
C PHE A 149 -12.15 11.65 -21.11
N TYR A 150 -13.37 11.26 -21.54
CA TYR A 150 -14.58 11.50 -20.74
C TYR A 150 -14.49 10.86 -19.34
N GLN A 151 -13.93 9.64 -19.23
CA GLN A 151 -13.71 9.00 -17.92
C GLN A 151 -12.75 9.82 -17.07
N LEU A 152 -11.63 10.29 -17.64
CA LEU A 152 -10.64 11.08 -16.91
C LEU A 152 -11.23 12.38 -16.33
N VAL A 153 -12.10 13.05 -17.07
CA VAL A 153 -12.73 14.30 -16.60
C VAL A 153 -13.95 14.06 -15.70
N SER A 154 -14.41 12.81 -15.59
CA SER A 154 -15.57 12.43 -14.79
C SER A 154 -15.22 12.00 -13.33
N ALA A 155 -14.01 12.30 -12.85
CA ALA A 155 -13.54 11.88 -11.53
C ALA A 155 -14.50 12.27 -10.39
N ALA A 156 -15.09 13.46 -10.41
CA ALA A 156 -16.08 13.90 -9.43
C ALA A 156 -17.37 13.07 -9.44
N ARG A 157 -17.74 12.46 -10.57
CA ARG A 157 -18.87 11.54 -10.67
C ARG A 157 -18.49 10.19 -10.03
N HIS A 158 -17.31 9.65 -10.34
CA HIS A 158 -16.83 8.40 -9.76
C HIS A 158 -16.78 8.49 -8.23
N ARG A 159 -16.36 9.64 -7.69
CA ARG A 159 -16.40 9.91 -6.26
C ARG A 159 -17.82 9.80 -5.70
N ARG A 160 -18.79 10.50 -6.29
CA ARG A 160 -20.20 10.47 -5.82
C ARG A 160 -20.81 9.08 -5.92
N ASP A 161 -20.53 8.35 -7.00
CA ASP A 161 -21.02 6.98 -7.19
C ASP A 161 -20.46 6.04 -6.11
N LEU A 162 -19.20 6.23 -5.70
CA LEU A 162 -18.59 5.46 -4.62
C LEU A 162 -19.11 5.89 -3.24
N ASP A 163 -19.33 7.18 -2.99
CA ASP A 163 -19.92 7.68 -1.75
C ASP A 163 -21.33 7.08 -1.53
N ALA A 164 -22.14 7.02 -2.59
CA ALA A 164 -23.44 6.38 -2.54
C ALA A 164 -23.34 4.87 -2.23
N LEU A 165 -22.40 4.18 -2.87
CA LEU A 165 -22.16 2.76 -2.60
C LEU A 165 -21.75 2.52 -1.14
N VAL A 166 -20.83 3.32 -0.60
CA VAL A 166 -20.40 3.23 0.81
C VAL A 166 -21.57 3.49 1.78
N ALA A 167 -22.44 4.46 1.46
CA ALA A 167 -23.59 4.79 2.30
C ALA A 167 -24.62 3.65 2.37
N ASP A 168 -24.84 2.95 1.25
CA ASP A 168 -25.88 1.94 1.12
C ASP A 168 -25.41 0.52 1.48
N LEU A 169 -24.10 0.22 1.36
CA LEU A 169 -23.57 -1.12 1.59
C LEU A 169 -23.64 -1.53 3.05
N ARG A 170 -24.26 -2.66 3.31
CA ARG A 170 -24.19 -3.36 4.61
C ARG A 170 -24.13 -4.86 4.33
N VAL A 171 -23.10 -5.52 4.87
CA VAL A 171 -22.94 -6.97 4.76
C VAL A 171 -23.08 -7.57 6.16
N PRO A 172 -24.07 -8.43 6.42
CA PRO A 172 -24.24 -9.07 7.72
C PRO A 172 -22.98 -9.85 8.14
N SER A 173 -22.57 -9.67 9.39
CA SER A 173 -21.43 -10.37 10.00
C SER A 173 -21.83 -11.33 11.11
N THR A 174 -23.14 -11.50 11.33
CA THR A 174 -23.69 -12.39 12.37
C THR A 174 -24.82 -13.24 11.79
N GLY A 175 -24.96 -14.47 12.26
CA GLY A 175 -25.98 -15.41 11.78
C GLY A 175 -25.40 -16.79 11.50
N ALA A 176 -26.19 -17.65 10.85
CA ALA A 176 -25.71 -18.96 10.40
C ALA A 176 -24.68 -18.79 9.26
N PRO A 177 -23.67 -19.69 9.17
CA PRO A 177 -22.62 -19.61 8.14
C PRO A 177 -23.16 -19.45 6.72
N GLU A 178 -24.22 -20.20 6.38
CA GLU A 178 -24.84 -20.15 5.04
C GLU A 178 -25.44 -18.79 4.73
N ALA A 179 -26.08 -18.16 5.72
CA ALA A 179 -26.71 -16.86 5.56
C ALA A 179 -25.67 -15.74 5.39
N ILE A 180 -24.60 -15.77 6.18
CA ILE A 180 -23.48 -14.82 6.07
C ILE A 180 -22.80 -14.98 4.72
N TYR A 181 -22.46 -16.21 4.32
CA TYR A 181 -21.82 -16.50 3.05
C TYR A 181 -22.66 -16.04 1.86
N GLN A 182 -23.96 -16.35 1.85
CA GLN A 182 -24.88 -15.91 0.79
C GLN A 182 -24.96 -14.38 0.72
N ALA A 183 -25.00 -13.69 1.86
CA ALA A 183 -24.99 -12.23 1.88
C ALA A 183 -23.68 -11.64 1.33
N ILE A 184 -22.53 -12.24 1.65
CA ILE A 184 -21.24 -11.87 1.07
C ILE A 184 -21.28 -12.06 -0.45
N ASP A 185 -21.62 -13.27 -0.92
CA ASP A 185 -21.61 -13.64 -2.34
C ASP A 185 -22.49 -12.71 -3.18
N GLN A 186 -23.72 -12.44 -2.72
CA GLN A 186 -24.65 -11.51 -3.37
C GLN A 186 -24.11 -10.09 -3.49
N ASN A 187 -23.25 -9.65 -2.58
CA ASN A 187 -22.69 -8.31 -2.54
C ASN A 187 -21.28 -8.19 -3.16
N LEU A 188 -20.63 -9.27 -3.61
CA LEU A 188 -19.29 -9.21 -4.20
C LEU A 188 -19.20 -8.23 -5.39
N HIS A 189 -20.28 -8.11 -6.18
CA HIS A 189 -20.33 -7.16 -7.29
C HIS A 189 -20.11 -5.70 -6.84
N GLN A 190 -20.43 -5.35 -5.58
CA GLN A 190 -20.17 -4.02 -5.01
C GLN A 190 -18.68 -3.80 -4.78
N VAL A 191 -17.94 -4.85 -4.38
CA VAL A 191 -16.46 -4.80 -4.28
C VAL A 191 -15.86 -4.52 -5.65
N TRP A 192 -16.29 -5.27 -6.69
CA TRP A 192 -15.82 -5.06 -8.06
C TRP A 192 -16.10 -3.64 -8.55
N LYS A 193 -17.26 -3.11 -8.19
CA LYS A 193 -17.66 -1.74 -8.52
C LYS A 193 -16.80 -0.70 -7.81
N ALA A 194 -16.46 -0.91 -6.55
CA ALA A 194 -15.58 -0.01 -5.81
C ALA A 194 -14.17 0.02 -6.42
N TYR A 195 -13.60 -1.14 -6.79
CA TYR A 195 -12.33 -1.22 -7.51
C TYR A 195 -12.38 -0.49 -8.84
N GLU A 196 -13.43 -0.69 -9.65
CA GLU A 196 -13.60 0.01 -10.93
C GLU A 196 -13.57 1.54 -10.74
N LEU A 197 -14.36 2.07 -9.80
CA LEU A 197 -14.47 3.51 -9.54
C LEU A 197 -13.15 4.12 -9.05
N HIS A 198 -12.44 3.40 -8.18
CA HIS A 198 -11.12 3.83 -7.71
C HIS A 198 -10.09 3.83 -8.85
N LEU A 199 -10.02 2.76 -9.67
CA LEU A 199 -9.08 2.67 -10.78
C LEU A 199 -9.32 3.75 -11.85
N LEU A 200 -10.57 4.08 -12.14
CA LEU A 200 -10.93 5.20 -13.03
C LEU A 200 -10.43 6.55 -12.47
N SER A 201 -10.60 6.78 -11.17
CA SER A 201 -10.12 7.99 -10.50
C SER A 201 -8.58 8.03 -10.44
N SER A 202 -7.94 6.90 -10.15
CA SER A 202 -6.48 6.74 -10.12
C SER A 202 -5.87 7.02 -11.50
N SER A 203 -6.49 6.51 -12.57
CA SER A 203 -6.07 6.79 -13.96
C SER A 203 -6.15 8.27 -14.30
N SER A 204 -7.15 8.99 -13.79
CA SER A 204 -7.29 10.43 -13.98
C SER A 204 -6.13 11.20 -13.35
N SER A 205 -5.76 10.85 -12.13
CA SER A 205 -4.60 11.46 -11.44
C SER A 205 -3.28 11.10 -12.11
N GLY A 206 -3.10 9.83 -12.48
CA GLY A 206 -1.88 9.32 -13.12
C GLY A 206 -1.58 9.94 -14.49
N ALA A 207 -2.63 10.31 -15.26
CA ALA A 207 -2.47 10.91 -16.57
C ALA A 207 -1.92 12.36 -16.51
N LEU A 208 -2.08 13.07 -15.41
CA LEU A 208 -1.69 14.47 -15.28
C LEU A 208 -0.20 14.66 -15.03
N SER A 209 0.46 13.78 -14.30
CA SER A 209 1.89 13.88 -14.01
C SER A 209 2.77 13.90 -15.27
N PRO A 210 2.62 12.98 -16.25
CA PRO A 210 3.35 13.04 -17.51
C PRO A 210 3.06 14.32 -18.34
N ILE A 211 1.84 14.84 -18.27
CA ILE A 211 1.47 16.09 -18.95
C ILE A 211 2.24 17.28 -18.37
N LEU A 212 2.27 17.39 -17.03
CA LEU A 212 3.02 18.44 -16.35
C LEU A 212 4.52 18.33 -16.63
N LEU A 213 5.08 17.13 -16.61
CA LEU A 213 6.47 16.86 -16.96
C LEU A 213 6.81 17.29 -18.38
N GLY A 214 5.97 16.93 -19.37
CA GLY A 214 6.18 17.31 -20.76
C GLY A 214 6.15 18.83 -20.99
N ILE A 215 5.33 19.57 -20.22
CA ILE A 215 5.28 21.03 -20.27
C ILE A 215 6.57 21.64 -19.70
N LEU A 216 7.06 21.14 -18.56
CA LEU A 216 8.30 21.60 -17.94
C LEU A 216 9.53 21.29 -18.78
N ALA A 217 9.58 20.08 -19.33
CA ALA A 217 10.69 19.63 -20.17
C ALA A 217 10.71 20.27 -21.57
N LYS A 218 9.68 21.05 -21.94
CA LYS A 218 9.58 21.78 -23.24
C LYS A 218 9.85 20.91 -24.47
N GLY A 219 9.51 19.60 -24.38
CA GLY A 219 9.71 18.64 -25.47
C GLY A 219 11.06 17.92 -25.45
N GLU A 220 11.91 18.19 -24.46
CA GLU A 220 13.11 17.41 -24.17
C GLU A 220 12.80 16.24 -23.23
N ASP A 221 13.76 15.34 -23.04
CA ASP A 221 13.61 14.27 -22.05
C ASP A 221 13.60 14.86 -20.63
N PRO A 222 12.60 14.50 -19.79
CA PRO A 222 12.48 15.05 -18.45
C PRO A 222 13.70 14.72 -17.58
N SER A 223 14.35 15.74 -17.03
CA SER A 223 15.45 15.60 -16.06
C SER A 223 14.92 15.19 -14.66
N GLN A 224 15.81 14.75 -13.78
CA GLN A 224 15.47 14.50 -12.37
C GLN A 224 14.93 15.77 -11.67
N GLU A 225 15.40 16.94 -12.08
CA GLU A 225 14.95 18.23 -11.57
C GLU A 225 13.49 18.50 -11.95
N HIS A 226 13.10 18.25 -13.20
CA HIS A 226 11.72 18.33 -13.65
C HIS A 226 10.79 17.38 -12.88
N HIS A 227 11.23 16.15 -12.60
CA HIS A 227 10.48 15.21 -11.77
C HIS A 227 10.30 15.72 -10.33
N ALA A 228 11.34 16.29 -9.73
CA ALA A 228 11.28 16.85 -8.38
C ALA A 228 10.34 18.08 -8.32
N GLU A 229 10.37 18.92 -9.35
CA GLU A 229 9.50 20.10 -9.45
C GLU A 229 8.02 19.72 -9.59
N VAL A 230 7.69 18.77 -10.49
CA VAL A 230 6.31 18.24 -10.60
C VAL A 230 5.86 17.61 -9.29
N ALA A 231 6.71 16.81 -8.64
CA ALA A 231 6.38 16.21 -7.35
C ALA A 231 6.07 17.28 -6.29
N GLN A 232 6.83 18.37 -6.25
CA GLN A 232 6.61 19.49 -5.34
C GLN A 232 5.33 20.27 -5.67
N MET A 233 5.05 20.51 -6.96
CA MET A 233 3.79 21.14 -7.40
C MET A 233 2.56 20.31 -7.01
N LEU A 234 2.65 18.98 -7.12
CA LEU A 234 1.56 18.08 -6.80
C LEU A 234 1.37 17.88 -5.28
N ALA A 235 2.44 18.00 -4.48
CA ALA A 235 2.39 17.94 -3.01
C ALA A 235 1.62 19.15 -2.39
N GLY A 236 1.49 20.26 -3.12
CA GLY A 236 0.69 21.41 -2.68
C GLY A 236 -0.83 21.22 -2.75
N ALA A 237 -1.33 20.01 -2.93
CA ALA A 237 -2.77 19.72 -2.92
C ALA A 237 -3.31 19.76 -1.49
N GLU A 238 -3.94 20.86 -1.10
CA GLU A 238 -4.63 20.99 0.20
C GLU A 238 -5.84 20.06 0.32
N GLY A 239 -6.14 19.59 1.55
CA GLY A 239 -7.30 18.76 1.85
C GLY A 239 -7.20 17.34 1.30
N VAL A 240 -5.99 16.80 1.22
CA VAL A 240 -5.73 15.38 0.90
C VAL A 240 -5.98 14.55 2.16
N GLU A 241 -6.61 13.40 2.01
CA GLU A 241 -7.03 12.57 3.14
C GLU A 241 -5.85 12.02 3.96
N SER A 242 -4.70 11.78 3.33
CA SER A 242 -3.47 11.39 4.03
C SER A 242 -2.96 12.46 5.01
N ALA A 243 -3.04 13.74 4.64
CA ALA A 243 -2.70 14.83 5.53
C ALA A 243 -3.67 14.96 6.72
N ASP A 244 -4.97 14.74 6.48
CA ASP A 244 -6.00 14.79 7.53
C ASP A 244 -5.85 13.67 8.57
N ILE A 245 -5.36 12.50 8.19
CA ILE A 245 -5.01 11.41 9.12
C ILE A 245 -3.94 11.88 10.12
N ALA A 246 -2.88 12.48 9.61
CA ALA A 246 -1.79 12.96 10.45
C ALA A 246 -2.19 14.15 11.32
N GLU A 247 -2.90 15.15 10.76
CA GLU A 247 -3.43 16.28 11.51
C GLU A 247 -4.44 15.85 12.58
N GLY A 248 -5.24 14.82 12.30
CA GLY A 248 -6.17 14.25 13.27
C GLY A 248 -5.45 13.64 14.47
N ALA A 249 -4.39 12.87 14.23
CA ALA A 249 -3.55 12.32 15.29
C ALA A 249 -2.89 13.43 16.13
N GLU A 250 -2.37 14.48 15.49
CA GLU A 250 -1.81 15.65 16.17
C GLU A 250 -2.85 16.36 17.06
N ARG A 251 -4.09 16.53 16.58
CA ARG A 251 -5.16 17.15 17.40
C ARG A 251 -5.44 16.34 18.67
N ILE A 252 -5.46 15.00 18.60
CA ILE A 252 -5.62 14.16 19.80
C ILE A 252 -4.46 14.38 20.76
N ILE A 253 -3.22 14.37 20.26
CA ILE A 253 -2.01 14.61 21.06
C ILE A 253 -2.04 15.99 21.70
N ASP A 254 -2.43 17.04 20.98
CA ASP A 254 -2.54 18.40 21.50
C ASP A 254 -3.52 18.47 22.68
N ARG A 255 -4.69 17.81 22.57
CA ARG A 255 -5.67 17.74 23.68
C ARG A 255 -5.13 16.98 24.89
N LEU A 256 -4.33 15.94 24.68
CA LEU A 256 -3.70 15.21 25.77
C LEU A 256 -2.65 16.08 26.49
N VAL A 257 -1.84 16.85 25.75
CA VAL A 257 -0.80 17.74 26.30
C VAL A 257 -1.40 18.89 27.11
N GLU A 258 -2.58 19.39 26.75
CA GLU A 258 -3.30 20.44 27.52
C GLU A 258 -3.62 20.00 28.97
N HIS A 259 -3.63 18.68 29.25
CA HIS A 259 -3.97 18.09 30.53
C HIS A 259 -2.85 17.14 31.03
N PRO A 260 -1.91 17.59 31.89
CA PRO A 260 -0.75 16.80 32.31
C PRO A 260 -1.10 15.43 32.95
N ASP A 261 -2.15 15.38 33.76
CA ASP A 261 -2.60 14.12 34.38
C ASP A 261 -3.11 13.11 33.33
N ALA A 262 -3.83 13.61 32.31
CA ALA A 262 -4.27 12.80 31.18
C ALA A 262 -3.07 12.27 30.36
N SER A 263 -2.07 13.13 30.13
CA SER A 263 -0.83 12.78 29.43
C SER A 263 -0.10 11.63 30.14
N VAL A 264 0.07 11.72 31.44
CA VAL A 264 0.75 10.69 32.26
C VAL A 264 -0.04 9.39 32.23
N ARG A 265 -1.34 9.45 32.49
CA ARG A 265 -2.23 8.27 32.47
C ARG A 265 -2.18 7.57 31.12
N PHE A 266 -2.39 8.29 30.01
CA PHE A 266 -2.40 7.75 28.68
C PHE A 266 -1.05 7.14 28.26
N SER A 267 0.06 7.81 28.60
CA SER A 267 1.41 7.33 28.22
C SER A 267 1.84 6.06 28.96
N ALA A 268 1.32 5.82 30.16
CA ALA A 268 1.71 4.71 31.03
C ALA A 268 0.78 3.49 30.92
N ALA A 269 -0.42 3.65 30.40
CA ALA A 269 -1.41 2.60 30.29
C ALA A 269 -1.05 1.59 29.17
N ASP A 270 -1.50 0.34 29.31
CA ASP A 270 -1.54 -0.60 28.18
C ASP A 270 -2.41 -0.04 27.05
N PRO A 271 -2.13 -0.35 25.77
CA PRO A 271 -2.90 0.18 24.64
C PRO A 271 -4.41 -0.06 24.75
N THR A 272 -4.83 -1.20 25.28
CA THR A 272 -6.25 -1.53 25.47
C THR A 272 -6.87 -0.63 26.56
N GLU A 273 -6.20 -0.51 27.71
CA GLU A 273 -6.63 0.36 28.81
C GLU A 273 -6.64 1.84 28.40
N ALA A 274 -5.64 2.26 27.61
CA ALA A 274 -5.56 3.62 27.09
C ALA A 274 -6.71 3.94 26.15
N PHE A 275 -7.09 2.98 25.29
CA PHE A 275 -8.24 3.12 24.40
C PHE A 275 -9.56 3.17 25.17
N GLU A 276 -9.78 2.25 26.12
CA GLU A 276 -10.97 2.23 26.96
C GLU A 276 -11.14 3.54 27.73
N TRP A 277 -10.04 4.06 28.28
CA TRP A 277 -10.06 5.37 28.95
C TRP A 277 -10.38 6.50 27.98
N LEU A 278 -9.80 6.54 26.77
CA LEU A 278 -10.12 7.58 25.77
C LEU A 278 -11.59 7.52 25.34
N CYS A 279 -12.22 6.34 25.33
CA CYS A 279 -13.63 6.19 25.04
C CYS A 279 -14.54 6.57 26.22
N SER A 280 -13.99 6.75 27.43
CA SER A 280 -14.75 7.15 28.60
C SER A 280 -14.99 8.65 28.67
N ALA A 281 -15.99 9.08 29.46
CA ALA A 281 -16.25 10.51 29.71
C ALA A 281 -15.11 11.23 30.43
N GLU A 282 -14.20 10.49 31.09
CA GLU A 282 -13.07 11.07 31.83
C GLU A 282 -12.00 11.67 30.92
N SER A 283 -11.94 11.23 29.67
CA SER A 283 -10.96 11.70 28.68
C SER A 283 -11.28 13.09 28.10
N GLY A 284 -12.52 13.56 28.28
CA GLY A 284 -12.97 14.88 27.84
C GLY A 284 -12.69 15.16 26.35
N PRO A 285 -12.10 16.34 26.02
CA PRO A 285 -11.86 16.73 24.63
C PRO A 285 -10.97 15.77 23.83
N ALA A 286 -10.05 15.04 24.47
CA ALA A 286 -9.20 14.07 23.79
C ALA A 286 -10.01 12.86 23.27
N GLY A 287 -10.95 12.38 24.06
CA GLY A 287 -11.87 11.31 23.63
C GLY A 287 -12.83 11.74 22.52
N GLU A 288 -13.31 13.00 22.56
CA GLU A 288 -14.12 13.55 21.47
C GLU A 288 -13.35 13.64 20.14
N GLU A 289 -12.07 14.00 20.20
CA GLU A 289 -11.21 14.01 19.00
C GLU A 289 -10.95 12.59 18.51
N LEU A 290 -10.71 11.62 19.39
CA LEU A 290 -10.56 10.23 18.99
C LEU A 290 -11.83 9.68 18.34
N ALA A 291 -13.01 9.97 18.90
CA ALA A 291 -14.27 9.53 18.32
C ALA A 291 -14.46 10.07 16.88
N ARG A 292 -14.21 11.37 16.68
CA ARG A 292 -14.25 12.00 15.34
C ARG A 292 -13.21 11.41 14.39
N TYR A 293 -12.02 11.13 14.90
CA TYR A 293 -10.95 10.51 14.13
C TYR A 293 -11.34 9.09 13.67
N LEU A 294 -11.86 8.26 14.56
CA LEU A 294 -12.27 6.89 14.23
C LEU A 294 -13.51 6.85 13.31
N GLU A 295 -14.47 7.76 13.47
CA GLU A 295 -15.58 7.89 12.53
C GLU A 295 -15.08 8.14 11.11
N ARG A 296 -14.07 9.00 10.96
CA ARG A 296 -13.52 9.39 9.67
C ARG A 296 -12.50 8.40 9.13
N HIS A 297 -11.59 7.89 9.96
CA HIS A 297 -10.42 7.11 9.58
C HIS A 297 -10.35 5.69 10.20
N GLY A 298 -11.34 5.29 10.96
CA GLY A 298 -11.35 3.98 11.63
C GLY A 298 -11.29 2.76 10.71
N HIS A 299 -11.61 2.94 9.43
CA HIS A 299 -11.45 1.91 8.40
C HIS A 299 -10.01 1.73 7.92
N ARG A 300 -9.10 2.66 8.25
CA ARG A 300 -7.69 2.60 7.84
C ARG A 300 -6.92 1.56 8.66
N ALA A 301 -5.88 1.00 8.06
CA ALA A 301 -5.01 0.00 8.67
C ALA A 301 -3.65 -0.05 7.97
N VAL A 302 -2.71 -0.80 8.54
CA VAL A 302 -1.55 -1.32 7.80
C VAL A 302 -2.06 -2.37 6.83
N ARG A 303 -1.54 -2.39 5.58
CA ARG A 303 -1.99 -3.33 4.54
C ARG A 303 -3.52 -3.32 4.39
N GLU A 304 -4.10 -2.14 4.29
CA GLU A 304 -5.54 -1.86 4.41
C GLU A 304 -6.46 -2.62 3.43
N LEU A 305 -5.91 -3.19 2.35
CA LEU A 305 -6.64 -4.03 1.39
C LEU A 305 -6.49 -5.55 1.65
N GLU A 306 -5.64 -5.95 2.61
CA GLU A 306 -5.56 -7.33 3.10
C GLU A 306 -6.77 -7.63 3.99
N LEU A 307 -7.56 -8.66 3.65
CA LEU A 307 -8.82 -8.95 4.34
C LEU A 307 -8.63 -9.40 5.79
N ARG A 308 -7.49 -10.04 6.10
CA ARG A 308 -7.16 -10.48 7.46
C ARG A 308 -6.86 -9.31 8.39
N GLN A 309 -6.42 -8.15 7.85
CA GLN A 309 -6.09 -6.97 8.65
C GLN A 309 -7.32 -6.19 9.07
N GLN A 310 -7.41 -5.85 10.35
CA GLN A 310 -8.49 -5.05 10.91
C GLN A 310 -8.21 -3.55 10.77
N GLY A 311 -9.29 -2.76 10.62
CA GLY A 311 -9.18 -1.30 10.70
C GLY A 311 -9.03 -0.82 12.14
N TRP A 312 -8.58 0.43 12.31
CA TRP A 312 -8.38 1.03 13.64
C TRP A 312 -9.65 1.12 14.49
N ALA A 313 -10.84 1.09 13.88
CA ALA A 313 -12.09 1.02 14.62
C ALA A 313 -12.37 -0.38 15.20
N ASP A 314 -11.81 -1.43 14.57
CA ASP A 314 -12.01 -2.82 14.97
C ASP A 314 -10.82 -3.34 15.80
N ASP A 315 -9.61 -2.82 15.56
CA ASP A 315 -8.39 -3.01 16.37
C ASP A 315 -7.66 -1.66 16.52
N PRO A 316 -7.92 -0.93 17.61
CA PRO A 316 -7.32 0.37 17.84
C PRO A 316 -5.86 0.31 18.35
N SER A 317 -5.35 -0.85 18.75
CA SER A 317 -4.05 -0.99 19.41
C SER A 317 -2.90 -0.34 18.63
N PRO A 318 -2.75 -0.52 17.30
CA PRO A 318 -1.67 0.12 16.54
C PRO A 318 -1.76 1.65 16.55
N LEU A 319 -2.98 2.19 16.47
CA LEU A 319 -3.21 3.64 16.54
C LEU A 319 -2.83 4.19 17.92
N ILE A 320 -3.28 3.54 18.99
CA ILE A 320 -3.00 3.97 20.38
C ILE A 320 -1.50 3.99 20.65
N VAL A 321 -0.79 2.93 20.26
CA VAL A 321 0.68 2.86 20.40
C VAL A 321 1.36 4.02 19.68
N SER A 322 0.90 4.36 18.50
CA SER A 322 1.40 5.50 17.73
C SER A 322 1.13 6.84 18.43
N LEU A 323 -0.09 7.05 18.93
CA LEU A 323 -0.46 8.25 19.69
C LEU A 323 0.36 8.39 20.98
N GLN A 324 0.61 7.30 21.70
CA GLN A 324 1.47 7.29 22.89
C GLN A 324 2.90 7.69 22.55
N SER A 325 3.45 7.19 21.45
CA SER A 325 4.79 7.55 20.97
C SER A 325 4.86 9.03 20.55
N GLY A 326 3.85 9.51 19.81
CA GLY A 326 3.70 10.93 19.45
C GLY A 326 3.58 11.85 20.66
N LEU A 327 2.81 11.46 21.67
CA LEU A 327 2.67 12.22 22.90
C LEU A 327 4.00 12.32 23.68
N ARG A 328 4.72 11.20 23.83
CA ARG A 328 6.05 11.19 24.45
C ARG A 328 7.03 12.14 23.75
N ALA A 329 7.01 12.11 22.42
CA ALA A 329 7.84 13.02 21.61
C ALA A 329 7.45 14.49 21.78
N ARG A 330 6.14 14.79 21.77
CA ARG A 330 5.61 16.16 21.97
C ARG A 330 6.00 16.71 23.33
N ILE A 331 5.95 15.92 24.39
CA ILE A 331 6.34 16.32 25.74
C ILE A 331 7.85 16.62 25.83
N ARG A 332 8.70 15.80 25.17
CA ARG A 332 10.17 15.96 25.21
C ARG A 332 10.67 17.11 24.34
N HIS A 333 10.11 17.31 23.15
CA HIS A 333 10.70 18.15 22.11
C HIS A 333 9.81 19.34 21.70
N GLY A 334 8.60 19.45 22.22
CA GLY A 334 7.61 20.45 21.82
C GLY A 334 6.96 20.16 20.46
N ALA A 335 6.18 21.12 19.97
CA ALA A 335 5.53 21.01 18.68
C ALA A 335 6.56 21.13 17.54
N ARG A 336 6.49 20.23 16.56
CA ARG A 336 7.32 20.37 15.36
C ARG A 336 6.86 21.58 14.54
N PRO A 337 7.77 22.45 14.06
CA PRO A 337 7.39 23.50 13.13
C PRO A 337 6.75 22.90 11.89
N LYS A 338 5.57 23.38 11.50
CA LYS A 338 5.02 23.00 10.19
C LYS A 338 6.03 23.41 9.11
N PRO A 339 6.26 22.55 8.08
CA PRO A 339 7.08 22.96 6.94
C PRO A 339 6.57 24.30 6.43
N ALA A 340 7.47 25.26 6.24
CA ALA A 340 7.07 26.52 5.64
C ALA A 340 6.44 26.24 4.28
N ASP A 341 5.28 26.84 3.99
CA ASP A 341 4.65 26.81 2.67
C ASP A 341 5.68 27.26 1.63
N ARG A 342 6.38 26.29 1.05
CA ARG A 342 7.20 26.53 -0.12
C ARG A 342 6.26 26.55 -1.30
N ALA A 343 5.54 27.66 -1.46
CA ALA A 343 4.84 27.94 -2.69
C ALA A 343 5.86 27.84 -3.83
N THR A 344 5.81 26.76 -4.58
CA THR A 344 6.49 26.70 -5.88
C THR A 344 5.85 27.76 -6.75
N ASP A 345 6.67 28.67 -7.22
CA ASP A 345 6.20 29.77 -8.06
C ASP A 345 5.81 29.21 -9.47
N ALA A 346 4.70 28.45 -9.49
CA ALA A 346 4.06 28.02 -10.75
C ALA A 346 3.53 29.25 -11.53
N SER A 347 3.76 30.47 -11.01
CA SER A 347 3.22 31.71 -11.54
C SER A 347 3.79 32.07 -12.91
N GLU A 348 4.98 31.60 -13.25
CA GLU A 348 5.65 31.95 -14.51
C GLU A 348 5.11 31.23 -15.75
N HIS A 349 4.44 30.04 -15.60
CA HIS A 349 3.96 29.28 -16.74
C HIS A 349 2.41 29.26 -16.84
N PRO A 350 1.80 30.00 -17.79
CA PRO A 350 0.33 30.17 -17.84
C PRO A 350 -0.47 28.87 -17.97
N ILE A 351 0.11 27.85 -18.63
CA ILE A 351 -0.55 26.54 -18.80
C ILE A 351 -0.53 25.76 -17.49
N LEU A 352 0.61 25.73 -16.78
CA LEU A 352 0.72 25.07 -15.49
C LEU A 352 -0.24 25.65 -14.48
N ARG A 353 -0.37 26.97 -14.42
CA ARG A 353 -1.32 27.66 -13.54
C ARG A 353 -2.78 27.23 -13.74
N ARG A 354 -3.16 26.84 -14.97
CA ARG A 354 -4.51 26.33 -15.28
C ARG A 354 -4.66 24.83 -15.00
N LEU A 355 -3.60 24.05 -15.20
CA LEU A 355 -3.64 22.59 -15.02
C LEU A 355 -3.47 22.17 -13.56
N LEU A 356 -2.73 22.92 -12.75
CA LEU A 356 -2.43 22.56 -11.39
C LEU A 356 -3.69 22.39 -10.51
N PRO A 357 -4.70 23.27 -10.54
CA PRO A 357 -5.95 23.05 -9.81
C PRO A 357 -6.69 21.77 -10.23
N ILE A 358 -6.61 21.40 -11.52
CA ILE A 358 -7.20 20.17 -12.05
C ILE A 358 -6.44 18.95 -11.53
N ALA A 359 -5.09 19.03 -11.50
CA ALA A 359 -4.25 17.97 -10.97
C ALA A 359 -4.49 17.76 -9.46
N HIS A 360 -4.57 18.83 -8.68
CA HIS A 360 -4.90 18.78 -7.26
C HIS A 360 -6.30 18.18 -7.02
N ALA A 361 -7.30 18.56 -7.83
CA ALA A 361 -8.65 17.97 -7.73
C ALA A 361 -8.64 16.47 -8.05
N ALA A 362 -7.86 16.03 -9.04
CA ALA A 362 -7.72 14.62 -9.39
C ALA A 362 -7.01 13.81 -8.28
N ILE A 363 -5.98 14.38 -7.64
CA ILE A 363 -5.30 13.76 -6.50
C ILE A 363 -6.27 13.60 -5.32
N ARG A 364 -6.98 14.67 -4.94
CA ARG A 364 -8.01 14.58 -3.88
C ARG A 364 -9.07 13.53 -4.18
N CYS A 365 -9.52 13.45 -5.44
CA CYS A 365 -10.49 12.46 -5.86
C CYS A 365 -9.94 11.02 -5.75
N ARG A 366 -8.68 10.79 -6.15
CA ARG A 366 -8.00 9.50 -6.02
C ARG A 366 -7.91 9.06 -4.55
N GLU A 367 -7.42 9.94 -3.67
CA GLU A 367 -7.30 9.62 -2.24
C GLU A 367 -8.68 9.35 -1.61
N HIS A 368 -9.67 10.15 -1.94
CA HIS A 368 -11.03 9.94 -1.47
C HIS A 368 -11.63 8.61 -1.95
N THR A 369 -11.45 8.28 -3.24
CA THR A 369 -11.95 6.99 -3.77
C THR A 369 -11.15 5.81 -3.24
N LYS A 370 -9.87 5.97 -2.90
CA LYS A 370 -9.09 4.96 -2.18
C LYS A 370 -9.69 4.69 -0.81
N SER A 371 -9.95 5.73 -0.04
CA SER A 371 -10.59 5.63 1.27
C SER A 371 -11.97 4.96 1.18
N GLY A 372 -12.80 5.35 0.21
CA GLY A 372 -14.10 4.72 -0.04
C GLY A 372 -14.00 3.24 -0.38
N LEU A 373 -13.01 2.85 -1.20
CA LEU A 373 -12.71 1.44 -1.49
C LEU A 373 -12.36 0.67 -0.21
N VAL A 374 -11.52 1.25 0.65
CA VAL A 374 -11.15 0.62 1.93
C VAL A 374 -12.37 0.49 2.86
N ARG A 375 -13.28 1.48 2.88
CA ARG A 375 -14.55 1.38 3.63
C ARG A 375 -15.40 0.22 3.14
N VAL A 376 -15.57 0.08 1.82
CA VAL A 376 -16.25 -1.07 1.22
C VAL A 376 -15.57 -2.37 1.65
N THR A 377 -14.25 -2.45 1.52
CA THR A 377 -13.48 -3.64 1.91
C THR A 377 -13.65 -3.96 3.40
N THR A 378 -13.74 -2.94 4.28
CA THR A 378 -13.94 -3.12 5.72
C THR A 378 -15.25 -3.82 6.06
N GLU A 379 -16.34 -3.53 5.34
CA GLU A 379 -17.62 -4.26 5.51
C GLU A 379 -17.44 -5.76 5.21
N PHE A 380 -16.68 -6.10 4.17
CA PHE A 380 -16.37 -7.49 3.84
C PHE A 380 -15.41 -8.14 4.83
N LYS A 381 -14.41 -7.42 5.35
CA LYS A 381 -13.53 -7.90 6.42
C LYS A 381 -14.33 -8.35 7.64
N ARG A 382 -15.27 -7.50 8.09
CA ARG A 382 -16.16 -7.81 9.21
C ARG A 382 -17.05 -9.01 8.91
N ALA A 383 -17.61 -9.08 7.71
CA ALA A 383 -18.47 -10.19 7.31
C ALA A 383 -17.70 -11.53 7.25
N TYR A 384 -16.49 -11.55 6.65
CA TYR A 384 -15.67 -12.76 6.63
C TYR A 384 -15.17 -13.17 8.01
N ARG A 385 -14.83 -12.23 8.88
CA ARG A 385 -14.48 -12.53 10.27
C ARG A 385 -15.67 -13.12 11.03
N GLY A 386 -16.87 -12.56 10.85
CA GLY A 386 -18.09 -13.12 11.38
C GLY A 386 -18.40 -14.51 10.82
N LEU A 387 -18.15 -14.74 9.52
CA LEU A 387 -18.27 -16.05 8.89
C LEU A 387 -17.28 -17.05 9.51
N GLY A 388 -15.99 -16.66 9.66
CA GLY A 388 -14.97 -17.49 10.29
C GLY A 388 -15.36 -17.93 11.70
N LYS A 389 -15.85 -16.97 12.51
CA LYS A 389 -16.37 -17.27 13.86
C LYS A 389 -17.54 -18.24 13.81
N ALA A 390 -18.55 -17.99 12.99
CA ALA A 390 -19.72 -18.87 12.88
C ALA A 390 -19.36 -20.28 12.38
N MET A 391 -18.42 -20.38 11.44
CA MET A 391 -17.92 -21.68 10.95
C MET A 391 -17.09 -22.42 12.00
N ALA A 392 -16.26 -21.74 12.78
CA ALA A 392 -15.50 -22.34 13.87
C ALA A 392 -16.43 -22.82 15.00
N ASP A 393 -17.38 -21.98 15.42
CA ASP A 393 -18.39 -22.34 16.43
C ASP A 393 -19.23 -23.56 15.97
N GLY A 394 -19.46 -23.71 14.66
CA GLY A 394 -20.17 -24.83 14.03
C GLY A 394 -19.28 -26.05 13.73
N GLY A 395 -18.01 -26.03 14.06
CA GLY A 395 -17.06 -27.14 13.78
C GLY A 395 -16.73 -27.34 12.30
N LEU A 396 -16.94 -26.32 11.46
CA LEU A 396 -16.61 -26.34 10.03
C LEU A 396 -15.17 -25.87 9.76
N LEU A 397 -14.55 -25.13 10.68
CA LEU A 397 -13.16 -24.67 10.63
C LEU A 397 -12.49 -24.92 12.00
N PRO A 398 -11.15 -25.09 12.03
CA PRO A 398 -10.42 -25.32 13.28
C PRO A 398 -10.43 -24.09 14.21
N ASP A 399 -10.41 -22.90 13.66
CA ASP A 399 -10.47 -21.61 14.34
C ASP A 399 -11.06 -20.52 13.42
N GLU A 400 -11.39 -19.37 13.97
CA GLU A 400 -11.99 -18.25 13.21
C GLU A 400 -11.06 -17.63 12.17
N ASP A 401 -9.73 -17.67 12.39
CA ASP A 401 -8.74 -17.09 11.47
C ASP A 401 -8.51 -17.97 10.22
N ALA A 402 -8.86 -19.28 10.29
CA ALA A 402 -8.74 -20.20 9.18
C ALA A 402 -9.53 -19.77 7.93
N VAL A 403 -10.57 -18.96 8.10
CA VAL A 403 -11.36 -18.39 7.00
C VAL A 403 -10.50 -17.63 6.00
N PHE A 404 -9.44 -16.95 6.42
CA PHE A 404 -8.56 -16.16 5.57
C PHE A 404 -7.60 -17.01 4.72
N PHE A 405 -7.38 -18.25 5.10
CA PHE A 405 -6.50 -19.20 4.39
C PHE A 405 -7.25 -20.07 3.37
N LEU A 406 -8.52 -19.79 3.15
CA LEU A 406 -9.35 -20.40 2.12
C LEU A 406 -9.83 -19.34 1.13
N THR A 407 -10.03 -19.73 -0.13
CA THR A 407 -10.66 -18.85 -1.11
C THR A 407 -12.16 -18.72 -0.84
N HIS A 408 -12.80 -17.71 -1.41
CA HIS A 408 -14.24 -17.54 -1.28
C HIS A 408 -15.03 -18.76 -1.78
N GLU A 409 -14.61 -19.35 -2.90
CA GLU A 409 -15.22 -20.52 -3.50
C GLU A 409 -15.08 -21.77 -2.60
N GLU A 410 -13.92 -21.97 -1.98
CA GLU A 410 -13.68 -23.08 -1.05
C GLU A 410 -14.53 -22.97 0.22
N LEU A 411 -14.73 -21.75 0.74
CA LEU A 411 -15.63 -21.52 1.87
C LEU A 411 -17.08 -21.94 1.53
N GLY A 412 -17.56 -21.62 0.34
CA GLY A 412 -18.86 -22.08 -0.14
C GLY A 412 -18.96 -23.59 -0.29
N GLN A 413 -17.90 -24.25 -0.75
CA GLN A 413 -17.84 -25.71 -0.86
C GLN A 413 -17.84 -26.38 0.52
N ARG A 414 -17.13 -25.83 1.49
CA ARG A 414 -17.07 -26.32 2.87
C ARG A 414 -18.42 -26.23 3.56
N ILE A 415 -19.10 -25.09 3.42
CA ILE A 415 -20.47 -24.88 3.94
C ILE A 415 -21.44 -25.88 3.30
N GLY A 416 -21.28 -26.17 2.01
CA GLY A 416 -22.05 -27.20 1.28
C GLY A 416 -21.68 -28.64 1.60
N GLY A 417 -20.77 -28.89 2.52
CA GLY A 417 -20.35 -30.24 2.96
C GLY A 417 -19.55 -31.04 1.92
N ARG A 418 -18.93 -30.34 0.93
CA ARG A 418 -18.27 -31.00 -0.22
C ARG A 418 -16.76 -31.17 -0.04
N LEU A 419 -16.13 -30.53 0.94
CA LEU A 419 -14.68 -30.50 1.09
C LEU A 419 -14.27 -30.46 2.57
N GLU A 420 -13.23 -31.23 2.93
CA GLU A 420 -12.52 -31.10 4.20
C GLU A 420 -11.29 -30.22 3.96
N LEU A 421 -11.18 -29.07 4.63
CA LEU A 421 -10.20 -28.04 4.31
C LEU A 421 -9.27 -27.66 5.46
N GLU A 422 -9.34 -28.37 6.58
CA GLU A 422 -8.58 -28.06 7.80
C GLU A 422 -7.07 -28.13 7.56
N GLU A 423 -6.60 -29.23 6.94
CA GLU A 423 -5.18 -29.42 6.62
C GLU A 423 -4.69 -28.41 5.57
N ILE A 424 -5.56 -28.03 4.62
CA ILE A 424 -5.25 -27.06 3.57
C ILE A 424 -5.08 -25.66 4.20
N ALA A 425 -6.00 -25.22 5.04
CA ALA A 425 -5.91 -23.93 5.70
C ALA A 425 -4.64 -23.81 6.56
N GLU A 426 -4.31 -24.86 7.30
CA GLU A 426 -3.11 -24.89 8.14
C GLU A 426 -1.82 -24.95 7.31
N SER A 427 -1.80 -25.69 6.20
CA SER A 427 -0.68 -25.71 5.25
C SER A 427 -0.42 -24.31 4.67
N ARG A 428 -1.48 -23.61 4.25
CA ARG A 428 -1.39 -22.24 3.69
C ARG A 428 -1.02 -21.18 4.74
N ARG A 429 -1.45 -21.38 5.99
CA ARG A 429 -1.02 -20.53 7.12
C ARG A 429 0.50 -20.61 7.29
N ARG A 430 1.06 -21.82 7.31
CA ARG A 430 2.52 -22.02 7.37
C ARG A 430 3.22 -21.47 6.12
N ALA A 431 2.64 -21.70 4.93
CA ALA A 431 3.22 -21.17 3.68
C ALA A 431 3.34 -19.64 3.68
N LEU A 432 2.34 -18.93 4.22
CA LEU A 432 2.34 -17.47 4.27
C LEU A 432 3.57 -16.91 5.00
N ASP A 433 3.99 -17.52 6.12
CA ASP A 433 5.15 -17.09 6.89
C ASP A 433 6.46 -17.18 6.08
N PHE A 434 6.56 -18.18 5.20
CA PHE A 434 7.71 -18.34 4.30
C PHE A 434 7.60 -17.47 3.04
N GLN A 435 6.38 -17.16 2.60
CA GLN A 435 6.14 -16.31 1.44
C GLN A 435 6.38 -14.82 1.77
N MET A 436 5.99 -14.37 2.95
CA MET A 436 6.07 -12.95 3.36
C MET A 436 7.42 -12.28 3.14
N PRO A 437 8.58 -12.91 3.49
CA PRO A 437 9.89 -12.28 3.33
C PRO A 437 10.47 -12.41 1.91
N LEU A 438 9.75 -13.03 0.96
CA LEU A 438 10.27 -13.19 -0.39
C LEU A 438 10.27 -11.87 -1.17
N HIS A 439 11.32 -11.65 -1.93
CA HIS A 439 11.48 -10.53 -2.84
C HIS A 439 11.64 -11.02 -4.27
N PHE A 440 11.19 -10.23 -5.22
CA PHE A 440 11.16 -10.62 -6.63
C PHE A 440 11.77 -9.54 -7.53
N PRO A 441 12.27 -9.90 -8.74
CA PRO A 441 12.70 -8.91 -9.71
C PRO A 441 11.54 -7.97 -10.07
N GLN A 442 11.88 -6.71 -10.36
CA GLN A 442 10.90 -5.71 -10.74
C GLN A 442 10.08 -6.12 -11.96
N LEU A 443 10.74 -6.81 -12.89
CA LEU A 443 10.17 -7.33 -14.12
C LEU A 443 10.60 -8.79 -14.28
N PHE A 444 9.68 -9.63 -14.75
CA PHE A 444 9.98 -11.01 -15.08
C PHE A 444 9.04 -11.51 -16.19
N ARG A 445 9.45 -12.60 -16.81
CA ARG A 445 8.62 -13.44 -17.70
C ARG A 445 8.48 -14.80 -17.07
N ASP A 446 7.45 -15.53 -17.45
CA ASP A 446 7.19 -16.85 -16.89
C ASP A 446 7.00 -16.79 -15.35
N ARG A 447 7.51 -17.74 -14.58
CA ARG A 447 7.44 -17.78 -13.13
C ARG A 447 8.60 -17.00 -12.50
N PRO A 448 8.36 -16.08 -11.55
CA PRO A 448 9.45 -15.35 -10.92
C PRO A 448 10.25 -16.24 -9.96
N GLU A 449 11.56 -16.07 -9.94
CA GLU A 449 12.41 -16.66 -8.93
C GLU A 449 12.63 -15.65 -7.78
N PRO A 450 12.51 -16.09 -6.51
CA PRO A 450 12.81 -15.23 -5.38
C PRO A 450 14.26 -14.73 -5.43
N LEU A 451 14.44 -13.42 -5.24
CA LEU A 451 15.77 -12.80 -5.23
C LEU A 451 16.42 -12.91 -3.85
N ARG A 452 17.74 -13.14 -3.84
CA ARG A 452 18.57 -12.70 -2.73
C ARG A 452 18.86 -11.22 -2.95
N LEU A 453 18.40 -10.38 -2.02
CA LEU A 453 18.66 -8.96 -2.12
C LEU A 453 20.15 -8.71 -1.91
N GLU A 454 20.76 -7.99 -2.85
CA GLU A 454 22.14 -7.53 -2.77
C GLU A 454 22.18 -6.02 -2.63
N ALA A 455 23.12 -5.53 -1.83
CA ALA A 455 23.38 -4.11 -1.69
C ALA A 455 23.82 -3.50 -3.04
N VAL A 456 23.27 -2.34 -3.37
CA VAL A 456 23.86 -1.49 -4.41
C VAL A 456 24.62 -0.40 -3.69
N GLU A 457 25.95 -0.48 -3.76
CA GLU A 457 26.85 0.42 -3.05
C GLU A 457 27.52 1.39 -4.01
N GLY A 458 27.68 2.64 -3.59
CA GLY A 458 28.53 3.63 -4.22
C GLY A 458 30.01 3.42 -3.88
N GLU A 459 30.89 4.20 -4.50
CA GLU A 459 32.35 4.13 -4.30
C GLU A 459 32.77 4.37 -2.83
N ASP A 460 31.94 5.07 -2.04
CA ASP A 460 32.18 5.38 -0.62
C ASP A 460 31.46 4.41 0.35
N GLY A 461 30.97 3.26 -0.14
CA GLY A 461 30.24 2.26 0.64
C GLY A 461 28.83 2.68 1.08
N ALA A 462 28.32 3.79 0.55
CA ALA A 462 26.96 4.22 0.76
C ALA A 462 25.99 3.32 -0.01
N LEU A 463 24.88 2.89 0.62
CA LEU A 463 23.78 2.28 -0.11
C LEU A 463 23.15 3.29 -1.06
N LEU A 464 22.90 2.87 -2.29
CA LEU A 464 22.26 3.67 -3.33
C LEU A 464 20.79 3.29 -3.47
N GLY A 465 19.92 4.28 -3.36
CA GLY A 465 18.50 4.17 -3.55
C GLY A 465 17.97 5.29 -4.46
N LYS A 466 16.65 5.44 -4.46
CA LYS A 466 15.97 6.47 -5.23
C LYS A 466 15.67 7.68 -4.34
N PRO A 467 16.18 8.90 -4.65
CA PRO A 467 15.82 10.09 -3.92
C PRO A 467 14.36 10.47 -4.18
N VAL A 468 13.57 10.64 -3.13
CA VAL A 468 12.14 10.95 -3.25
C VAL A 468 11.70 12.19 -2.49
N SER A 469 12.49 12.64 -1.52
CA SER A 469 12.29 13.91 -0.82
C SER A 469 13.63 14.51 -0.46
N ARG A 470 13.83 15.80 -0.78
CA ARG A 470 15.11 16.52 -0.66
C ARG A 470 15.51 16.77 0.80
N GLY A 471 16.80 16.87 1.02
CA GLY A 471 17.43 17.22 2.28
C GLY A 471 18.47 16.20 2.67
N THR A 472 19.33 16.58 3.63
CA THR A 472 20.34 15.71 4.21
C THR A 472 20.20 15.76 5.72
N VAL A 473 20.21 14.60 6.35
CA VAL A 473 20.10 14.49 7.81
C VAL A 473 21.04 13.40 8.32
N THR A 474 21.65 13.68 9.47
CA THR A 474 22.43 12.71 10.23
C THR A 474 21.73 12.46 11.56
N GLY A 475 21.50 11.20 11.89
CA GLY A 475 20.78 10.80 13.09
C GLY A 475 20.94 9.32 13.40
N ARG A 476 20.39 8.90 14.53
CA ARG A 476 20.35 7.47 14.89
C ARG A 476 19.38 6.73 13.99
N ALA A 477 19.78 5.59 13.48
CA ALA A 477 18.91 4.68 12.75
C ALA A 477 17.95 3.98 13.73
N ARG A 478 16.70 3.86 13.33
CA ARG A 478 15.72 2.96 13.91
C ARG A 478 15.30 1.98 12.82
N VAL A 479 15.80 0.76 12.91
CA VAL A 479 15.42 -0.32 11.99
C VAL A 479 14.15 -0.97 12.52
N VAL A 480 13.13 -1.02 11.69
CA VAL A 480 11.77 -1.47 12.05
C VAL A 480 11.22 -2.31 10.91
N GLU A 481 10.97 -3.56 11.16
CA GLU A 481 10.42 -4.50 10.18
C GLU A 481 8.87 -4.52 10.19
N THR A 482 8.29 -4.29 11.37
CA THR A 482 6.84 -4.29 11.57
C THR A 482 6.37 -3.03 12.30
N LEU A 483 5.07 -2.71 12.19
CA LEU A 483 4.52 -1.53 12.85
C LEU A 483 4.59 -1.61 14.38
N GLU A 484 4.49 -2.81 14.94
CA GLU A 484 4.60 -3.03 16.38
C GLU A 484 5.99 -2.61 16.90
N GLN A 485 7.05 -2.87 16.15
CA GLN A 485 8.40 -2.43 16.48
C GLN A 485 8.53 -0.90 16.40
N ALA A 486 7.71 -0.23 15.58
CA ALA A 486 7.69 1.23 15.48
C ALA A 486 7.27 1.93 16.79
N ALA A 487 6.64 1.21 17.73
CA ALA A 487 6.34 1.70 19.07
C ALA A 487 7.58 2.19 19.84
N ALA A 488 8.75 1.65 19.52
CA ALA A 488 10.04 2.02 20.12
C ALA A 488 10.72 3.21 19.42
N LEU A 489 10.10 3.79 18.40
CA LEU A 489 10.65 4.89 17.61
C LEU A 489 10.70 6.17 18.45
N GLU A 490 11.86 6.82 18.45
CA GLU A 490 12.10 8.06 19.17
C GLU A 490 12.17 9.27 18.23
N ALA A 491 11.84 10.45 18.77
CA ALA A 491 11.87 11.68 17.98
C ALA A 491 13.30 12.00 17.49
N GLY A 492 13.41 12.33 16.20
CA GLY A 492 14.67 12.68 15.57
C GLY A 492 15.48 11.49 15.03
N GLU A 493 14.96 10.26 15.16
CA GLU A 493 15.58 9.09 14.53
C GLU A 493 15.32 9.05 13.02
N ILE A 494 16.19 8.36 12.30
CA ILE A 494 15.99 8.03 10.89
C ILE A 494 15.34 6.65 10.83
N LEU A 495 14.09 6.61 10.35
CA LEU A 495 13.35 5.37 10.18
C LEU A 495 13.92 4.59 8.98
N ILE A 496 14.32 3.35 9.23
CA ILE A 496 14.72 2.38 8.22
C ILE A 496 13.70 1.23 8.27
N ALA A 497 12.92 1.05 7.21
CA ALA A 497 11.85 0.06 7.15
C ALA A 497 11.84 -0.67 5.80
N PRO A 498 11.27 -1.89 5.70
CA PRO A 498 11.14 -2.57 4.42
C PRO A 498 10.30 -1.75 3.44
N ILE A 499 9.16 -1.25 3.90
CA ILE A 499 8.21 -0.40 3.17
C ILE A 499 7.34 0.34 4.20
N THR A 500 6.74 1.45 3.80
CA THR A 500 5.74 2.15 4.62
C THR A 500 4.42 2.33 3.88
N ASP A 501 3.31 2.19 4.59
CA ASP A 501 1.95 2.41 4.11
C ASP A 501 1.18 3.41 5.02
N VAL A 502 -0.13 3.51 4.83
CA VAL A 502 -0.98 4.47 5.56
C VAL A 502 -0.93 4.27 7.08
N GLY A 503 -0.77 3.05 7.54
CA GLY A 503 -0.65 2.75 8.98
C GLY A 503 0.57 3.41 9.65
N TRP A 504 1.60 3.75 8.86
CA TRP A 504 2.80 4.42 9.35
C TRP A 504 2.64 5.94 9.47
N THR A 505 1.59 6.52 8.90
CA THR A 505 1.40 7.98 8.83
C THR A 505 1.59 8.69 10.18
N PRO A 506 1.05 8.20 11.31
CA PRO A 506 1.24 8.87 12.59
C PRO A 506 2.69 8.96 13.07
N TYR A 507 3.58 8.06 12.60
CA TYR A 507 4.99 8.04 12.99
C TYR A 507 5.85 9.05 12.22
N PHE A 508 5.38 9.55 11.07
CA PHE A 508 6.14 10.52 10.28
C PHE A 508 6.42 11.82 11.03
N ASN A 509 5.61 12.16 12.02
CA ASN A 509 5.85 13.31 12.89
C ASN A 509 7.06 13.13 13.82
N LEU A 510 7.51 11.89 14.06
CA LEU A 510 8.61 11.59 14.98
C LEU A 510 9.96 11.60 14.26
N ILE A 511 10.02 11.13 13.03
CA ILE A 511 11.27 10.85 12.34
C ILE A 511 11.95 12.08 11.77
N ALA A 512 13.28 12.05 11.69
CA ALA A 512 14.10 13.07 11.03
C ALA A 512 14.32 12.78 9.54
N GLY A 513 14.15 11.52 9.13
CA GLY A 513 14.29 11.07 7.75
C GLY A 513 13.75 9.67 7.55
N LEU A 514 13.48 9.29 6.30
CA LEU A 514 12.93 7.99 5.92
C LEU A 514 13.85 7.28 4.94
N ALA A 515 14.15 6.02 5.23
CA ALA A 515 14.85 5.09 4.34
C ALA A 515 14.03 3.82 4.19
N THR A 516 13.76 3.35 2.96
CA THR A 516 13.03 2.09 2.76
C THR A 516 13.73 1.18 1.76
N ASP A 517 13.63 -0.13 2.01
CA ASP A 517 14.19 -1.14 1.10
C ASP A 517 13.43 -1.18 -0.22
N VAL A 518 12.10 -1.04 -0.15
CA VAL A 518 11.20 -1.03 -1.31
C VAL A 518 10.46 0.31 -1.38
N GLY A 519 10.23 0.80 -2.58
CA GLY A 519 9.43 2.01 -2.80
C GLY A 519 9.71 2.69 -4.13
N SER A 520 8.82 3.60 -4.50
CA SER A 520 8.92 4.44 -5.68
C SER A 520 8.66 5.91 -5.35
N ALA A 521 8.79 6.79 -6.32
CA ALA A 521 8.50 8.22 -6.15
C ALA A 521 7.02 8.50 -5.84
N VAL A 522 6.13 7.54 -6.06
CA VAL A 522 4.68 7.64 -5.84
C VAL A 522 4.21 6.76 -4.69
N SER A 523 5.12 6.03 -4.01
CA SER A 523 4.78 5.25 -2.82
C SER A 523 4.25 6.15 -1.71
N HIS A 524 3.42 5.59 -0.81
CA HIS A 524 2.81 6.34 0.30
C HIS A 524 3.87 7.07 1.13
N GLY A 525 4.92 6.36 1.55
CA GLY A 525 6.02 6.95 2.33
C GLY A 525 6.71 8.11 1.62
N ALA A 526 6.91 8.00 0.28
CA ALA A 526 7.51 9.07 -0.51
C ALA A 526 6.60 10.31 -0.60
N VAL A 527 5.29 10.11 -0.73
CA VAL A 527 4.30 11.20 -0.74
C VAL A 527 4.29 11.92 0.60
N VAL A 528 4.11 11.17 1.69
CA VAL A 528 4.04 11.73 3.04
C VAL A 528 5.36 12.39 3.44
N ALA A 529 6.52 11.79 3.13
CA ALA A 529 7.82 12.41 3.41
C ALA A 529 7.96 13.79 2.74
N ARG A 530 7.46 13.96 1.50
CA ARG A 530 7.43 15.28 0.83
C ARG A 530 6.49 16.27 1.51
N GLU A 531 5.31 15.83 1.91
CA GLU A 531 4.34 16.65 2.63
C GLU A 531 4.91 17.18 3.97
N TYR A 532 5.69 16.34 4.65
CA TYR A 532 6.36 16.69 5.91
C TYR A 532 7.73 17.36 5.73
N GLY A 533 8.23 17.49 4.50
CA GLY A 533 9.56 18.03 4.22
C GLY A 533 10.70 17.18 4.80
N LEU A 534 10.48 15.87 4.96
CA LEU A 534 11.45 14.91 5.47
C LEU A 534 12.40 14.47 4.36
N PRO A 535 13.73 14.48 4.57
CA PRO A 535 14.64 13.78 3.68
C PRO A 535 14.23 12.31 3.53
N ALA A 536 14.14 11.80 2.29
CA ALA A 536 13.73 10.42 2.10
C ALA A 536 14.41 9.77 0.89
N VAL A 537 14.83 8.52 1.10
CA VAL A 537 15.40 7.63 0.08
C VAL A 537 14.68 6.30 0.13
N VAL A 538 14.21 5.84 -1.02
CA VAL A 538 13.50 4.56 -1.15
C VAL A 538 14.26 3.63 -2.11
N ASN A 539 13.88 2.35 -2.14
CA ASN A 539 14.51 1.32 -2.97
C ASN A 539 16.00 1.10 -2.67
N LEU A 540 16.36 1.13 -1.37
CA LEU A 540 17.71 0.82 -0.88
C LEU A 540 18.01 -0.69 -0.84
N ARG A 541 17.00 -1.53 -1.02
CA ARG A 541 17.01 -2.99 -1.13
C ARG A 541 17.34 -3.75 0.16
N VAL A 542 18.37 -3.35 0.87
CA VAL A 542 18.95 -4.09 2.01
C VAL A 542 19.24 -3.19 3.23
N ALA A 543 18.65 -2.01 3.30
CA ALA A 543 18.91 -1.08 4.40
C ALA A 543 18.52 -1.68 5.76
N THR A 544 17.41 -2.41 5.82
CA THR A 544 16.96 -3.09 7.05
C THR A 544 17.91 -4.19 7.53
N THR A 545 18.62 -4.84 6.63
CA THR A 545 19.60 -5.89 6.98
C THR A 545 21.03 -5.36 7.13
N ARG A 546 21.33 -4.20 6.51
CA ARG A 546 22.66 -3.60 6.51
C ARG A 546 22.94 -2.75 7.74
N PHE A 547 21.94 -2.04 8.24
CA PHE A 547 22.04 -1.17 9.41
C PHE A 547 21.35 -1.79 10.62
N GLN A 548 21.76 -1.33 11.80
CA GLN A 548 21.17 -1.74 13.08
C GLN A 548 20.58 -0.53 13.79
N THR A 549 19.56 -0.78 14.60
CA THR A 549 19.01 0.25 15.49
C THR A 549 20.12 0.81 16.40
N GLY A 550 20.25 2.13 16.41
CA GLY A 550 21.27 2.86 17.17
C GLY A 550 22.47 3.30 16.34
N ASP A 551 22.69 2.78 15.14
CA ASP A 551 23.75 3.23 14.24
C ASP A 551 23.59 4.73 13.97
N LEU A 552 24.70 5.46 13.94
CA LEU A 552 24.69 6.84 13.48
C LEU A 552 24.83 6.84 11.95
N VAL A 553 23.79 7.31 11.27
CA VAL A 553 23.72 7.26 9.80
C VAL A 553 23.47 8.64 9.21
N THR A 554 23.96 8.84 7.99
CA THR A 554 23.65 10.01 7.15
C THR A 554 22.78 9.58 5.97
N LEU A 555 21.60 10.17 5.90
CA LEU A 555 20.62 10.02 4.81
C LEU A 555 20.67 11.27 3.92
N ASP A 556 20.96 11.10 2.63
CA ASP A 556 20.97 12.18 1.65
C ASP A 556 19.87 11.98 0.61
N GLY A 557 18.74 12.64 0.84
CA GLY A 557 17.59 12.66 -0.05
C GLY A 557 17.79 13.49 -1.33
N ASN A 558 18.94 14.16 -1.51
CA ASN A 558 19.28 14.83 -2.77
C ASN A 558 20.01 13.86 -3.71
N ARG A 559 20.90 13.02 -3.14
CA ARG A 559 21.71 12.05 -3.89
C ARG A 559 21.13 10.64 -3.90
N GLY A 560 20.18 10.36 -3.02
CA GLY A 560 19.60 9.02 -2.87
C GLY A 560 20.55 8.03 -2.16
N THR A 561 21.24 8.48 -1.11
CA THR A 561 22.23 7.66 -0.40
C THR A 561 21.94 7.53 1.08
N LEU A 562 22.32 6.36 1.65
CA LEU A 562 22.32 6.09 3.08
C LEU A 562 23.66 5.44 3.47
N LYS A 563 24.36 5.97 4.47
CA LYS A 563 25.63 5.42 4.97
C LYS A 563 25.82 5.68 6.46
N LEU A 564 26.75 4.95 7.07
CA LEU A 564 27.26 5.28 8.40
C LEU A 564 27.87 6.69 8.38
N ALA A 565 27.65 7.47 9.44
CA ALA A 565 28.11 8.87 9.55
C ALA A 565 29.60 8.97 9.82
#